data_b28ac06a23b57eeba0efcd0ceabdb5c3
#
_entry.id   b28ac06a23b57eeba0efcd0ceabdb5c3
#
_cell.length_a   1.000
_cell.length_b   1.000
_cell.length_c   1.000
_cell.angle_alpha   90.00
_cell.angle_beta   90.00
_cell.angle_gamma   90.00
#
_symmetry.space_group_name_H-M   'P 1'
#
loop_
_entity.id
_entity.type
_entity.pdbx_description
1 polymer ?
#
loop_
_entity_poly.entity_id
_entity_poly.type
_entity_poly.pdbx_seq_one_letter_code
_entity_poly.pdbx_strand_id
1 'polypeptide(L)'
;MSFDFQVGGAIASATNMFGENSGLLKSTTGNNDKGNPVRASVADGGGVRIDGVVENQDGTYTPVTAYVDANYYYQSRKGTIWEDYVYKASYLKMRELSIGYDVPRSFLQKANCGIKKASVSFVAQNPWLIYSAVPNIDPSEMGAASYNYVEGGQAASVRTFGFTVNLTF
;
A
#
# COMPACT_ATOMS: atom_id res chain seq x y z
N MET A 1 -15.21 -12.26 -13.94
CA MET A 1 -14.68 -11.42 -12.86
C MET A 1 -14.24 -12.33 -11.71
N SER A 2 -13.07 -12.09 -11.12
CA SER A 2 -12.54 -12.81 -9.97
C SER A 2 -12.17 -11.82 -8.88
N PHE A 3 -12.53 -12.15 -7.64
CA PHE A 3 -12.20 -11.35 -6.45
C PHE A 3 -11.42 -12.20 -5.47
N ASP A 4 -10.52 -11.55 -4.78
CA ASP A 4 -9.73 -12.12 -3.69
C ASP A 4 -9.89 -11.25 -2.45
N PHE A 5 -10.09 -11.86 -1.30
CA PHE A 5 -10.25 -11.13 -0.05
C PHE A 5 -9.70 -11.90 1.15
N GLN A 6 -9.27 -11.15 2.12
CA GLN A 6 -8.87 -11.67 3.43
C GLN A 6 -9.49 -10.82 4.53
N VAL A 7 -9.94 -11.48 5.59
CA VAL A 7 -10.47 -10.82 6.80
C VAL A 7 -9.67 -11.27 8.00
N GLY A 8 -9.13 -10.30 8.74
CA GLY A 8 -8.28 -10.58 9.90
C GLY A 8 -6.82 -10.82 9.52
N GLY A 9 -6.05 -11.37 10.47
CA GLY A 9 -4.60 -11.49 10.39
C GLY A 9 -3.87 -10.18 10.71
N ALA A 10 -2.57 -10.29 10.89
CA ALA A 10 -1.66 -9.16 11.12
C ALA A 10 -0.51 -9.21 10.12
N ILE A 11 -0.02 -8.03 9.74
CA ILE A 11 1.11 -7.85 8.85
C ILE A 11 2.00 -6.74 9.41
N ALA A 12 3.29 -6.99 9.52
CA ALA A 12 4.29 -5.99 9.82
C ALA A 12 4.87 -5.45 8.51
N SER A 13 4.79 -4.13 8.30
CA SER A 13 5.21 -3.50 7.05
C SER A 13 6.57 -2.84 7.16
N ALA A 14 7.59 -3.47 6.57
CA ALA A 14 8.91 -2.86 6.42
C ALA A 14 8.87 -1.68 5.43
N THR A 15 8.03 -1.73 4.39
CA THR A 15 7.85 -0.60 3.46
C THR A 15 7.40 0.65 4.19
N ASN A 16 6.41 0.56 5.10
CA ASN A 16 5.98 1.72 5.88
C ASN A 16 7.08 2.19 6.85
N MET A 17 7.75 1.26 7.53
CA MET A 17 8.85 1.59 8.43
C MET A 17 10.00 2.33 7.72
N PHE A 18 10.48 1.79 6.60
CA PHE A 18 11.54 2.43 5.83
C PHE A 18 11.08 3.71 5.13
N GLY A 19 9.81 3.75 4.68
CA GLY A 19 9.23 4.92 4.06
C GLY A 19 9.10 6.11 5.03
N GLU A 20 8.73 5.87 6.29
CA GLU A 20 8.74 6.91 7.33
C GLU A 20 10.17 7.31 7.70
N ASN A 21 11.04 6.34 7.92
CA ASN A 21 12.44 6.61 8.24
C ASN A 21 13.15 7.48 7.20
N SER A 22 12.88 7.25 5.92
CA SER A 22 13.43 8.05 4.81
C SER A 22 12.63 9.32 4.50
N GLY A 23 11.53 9.58 5.22
CA GLY A 23 10.70 10.76 5.01
C GLY A 23 9.88 10.75 3.72
N LEU A 24 9.69 9.58 3.08
CA LEU A 24 8.96 9.46 1.82
C LEU A 24 7.44 9.42 2.01
N LEU A 25 6.97 9.04 3.20
CA LEU A 25 5.54 8.91 3.45
C LEU A 25 4.90 10.22 3.89
N LYS A 26 3.62 10.38 3.52
CA LYS A 26 2.81 11.55 3.91
C LYS A 26 2.68 11.68 5.44
N SER A 27 2.75 10.57 6.19
CA SER A 27 2.72 10.56 7.66
C SER A 27 3.86 11.38 8.30
N THR A 28 4.98 11.56 7.58
CA THR A 28 6.13 12.35 8.03
C THR A 28 6.02 13.83 7.70
N THR A 29 4.89 14.29 7.16
CA THR A 29 4.62 15.68 6.80
C THR A 29 3.49 16.24 7.67
N GLY A 30 3.31 17.54 7.66
CA GLY A 30 2.28 18.23 8.41
C GLY A 30 2.85 19.25 9.37
N ASN A 31 2.00 19.79 10.23
CA ASN A 31 2.38 20.76 11.23
C ASN A 31 2.31 20.15 12.63
N ASN A 32 3.18 20.61 13.52
CA ASN A 32 3.09 20.31 14.93
C ASN A 32 1.96 21.10 15.61
N ASP A 33 1.77 20.89 16.90
CA ASP A 33 0.74 21.56 17.70
C ASP A 33 0.93 23.10 17.82
N LYS A 34 2.11 23.61 17.44
CA LYS A 34 2.41 25.04 17.36
C LYS A 34 2.08 25.63 15.97
N GLY A 35 1.61 24.82 15.03
CA GLY A 35 1.30 25.23 13.66
C GLY A 35 2.50 25.27 12.71
N ASN A 36 3.69 24.87 13.16
CA ASN A 36 4.91 24.87 12.36
C ASN A 36 5.14 23.51 11.68
N PRO A 37 5.76 23.47 10.48
CA PRO A 37 6.08 22.21 9.81
C PRO A 37 6.94 21.31 10.69
N VAL A 38 6.54 20.05 10.86
CA VAL A 38 7.31 19.07 11.66
C VAL A 38 8.72 18.83 11.13
N ARG A 39 8.95 19.09 9.83
CA ARG A 39 10.26 18.95 9.18
C ARG A 39 11.15 20.17 9.30
N ALA A 40 10.64 21.29 9.80
CA ALA A 40 11.49 22.44 10.15
C ALA A 40 12.33 22.11 11.38
N SER A 41 13.45 22.80 11.56
CA SER A 41 14.31 22.59 12.72
C SER A 41 13.57 22.92 14.03
N VAL A 42 13.96 22.31 15.12
CA VAL A 42 13.41 22.62 16.45
C VAL A 42 13.70 24.08 16.82
N ALA A 43 14.85 24.62 16.39
CA ALA A 43 15.21 26.01 16.61
C ALA A 43 14.24 27.00 15.93
N ASP A 44 13.66 26.61 14.79
CA ASP A 44 12.67 27.40 14.05
C ASP A 44 11.23 27.11 14.50
N GLY A 45 11.05 26.39 15.61
CA GLY A 45 9.76 26.02 16.17
C GLY A 45 9.14 24.79 15.53
N GLY A 46 9.84 24.10 14.60
CA GLY A 46 9.43 22.82 14.02
C GLY A 46 9.65 21.64 14.96
N GLY A 47 9.88 20.46 14.36
CA GLY A 47 10.09 19.23 15.09
C GLY A 47 8.81 18.46 15.43
N VAL A 48 8.99 17.19 15.79
CA VAL A 48 7.93 16.29 16.24
C VAL A 48 7.79 16.42 17.75
N ARG A 49 6.57 16.63 18.24
CA ARG A 49 6.28 16.64 19.67
C ARG A 49 6.35 15.22 20.21
N ILE A 50 7.05 15.07 21.34
CA ILE A 50 7.13 13.85 22.14
C ILE A 50 6.60 14.15 23.53
N ASP A 51 5.62 13.37 23.97
CA ASP A 51 5.15 13.35 25.35
C ASP A 51 5.63 12.04 26.00
N GLY A 52 6.27 12.14 27.12
CA GLY A 52 6.86 11.00 27.82
C GLY A 52 7.04 11.27 29.31
N VAL A 53 7.77 10.37 29.95
CA VAL A 53 8.15 10.51 31.36
C VAL A 53 9.64 10.32 31.50
N VAL A 54 10.24 11.03 32.43
CA VAL A 54 11.64 10.85 32.83
C VAL A 54 11.65 10.24 34.24
N GLU A 55 12.37 9.15 34.41
CA GLU A 55 12.59 8.55 35.72
C GLU A 55 13.58 9.38 36.51
N ASN A 56 13.20 9.76 37.71
CA ASN A 56 14.02 10.51 38.66
C ASN A 56 14.91 9.52 39.46
N GLN A 57 15.94 10.04 40.12
CA GLN A 57 16.85 9.22 40.95
C GLN A 57 16.15 8.56 42.13
N ASP A 58 15.01 9.05 42.55
CA ASP A 58 14.19 8.50 43.65
C ASP A 58 13.16 7.45 43.16
N GLY A 59 13.20 7.07 41.89
CA GLY A 59 12.25 6.12 41.27
C GLY A 59 10.88 6.70 40.92
N THR A 60 10.70 8.02 41.10
CA THR A 60 9.47 8.71 40.64
C THR A 60 9.55 9.10 39.16
N TYR A 61 8.41 9.38 38.53
CA TYR A 61 8.34 9.74 37.14
C TYR A 61 7.80 11.17 36.97
N THR A 62 8.52 11.99 36.19
CA THR A 62 8.09 13.35 35.86
C THR A 62 7.65 13.41 34.40
N PRO A 63 6.41 13.87 34.09
CA PRO A 63 5.98 14.09 32.71
C PRO A 63 6.84 15.15 32.02
N VAL A 64 7.24 14.86 30.78
CA VAL A 64 8.05 15.77 29.95
C VAL A 64 7.44 15.86 28.56
N THR A 65 7.29 17.08 28.04
CA THR A 65 7.01 17.35 26.64
C THR A 65 8.25 17.96 26.00
N ALA A 66 8.70 17.35 24.90
CA ALA A 66 9.84 17.82 24.13
C ALA A 66 9.53 17.87 22.63
N TYR A 67 10.33 18.65 21.91
CA TYR A 67 10.31 18.66 20.44
C TYR A 67 11.66 18.14 19.96
N VAL A 68 11.63 17.20 19.02
CA VAL A 68 12.84 16.62 18.41
C VAL A 68 12.79 16.75 16.90
N ASP A 69 13.96 16.85 16.28
CA ASP A 69 14.03 16.91 14.83
C ASP A 69 13.40 15.67 14.20
N ALA A 70 12.57 15.87 13.16
CA ALA A 70 11.83 14.82 12.50
C ALA A 70 12.73 13.68 12.00
N ASN A 71 13.92 14.04 11.46
CA ASN A 71 14.88 13.05 11.02
C ASN A 71 15.34 12.14 12.17
N TYR A 72 15.71 12.73 13.32
CA TYR A 72 16.10 11.97 14.50
C TYR A 72 14.94 11.09 15.02
N TYR A 73 13.73 11.64 15.11
CA TYR A 73 12.54 10.92 15.58
C TYR A 73 12.27 9.66 14.74
N TYR A 74 12.15 9.81 13.42
CA TYR A 74 11.83 8.70 12.56
C TYR A 74 12.98 7.70 12.41
N GLN A 75 14.24 8.15 12.43
CA GLN A 75 15.38 7.23 12.36
C GLN A 75 15.60 6.42 13.63
N SER A 76 15.39 7.01 14.80
CA SER A 76 15.58 6.30 16.08
C SER A 76 14.56 5.17 16.28
N ARG A 77 13.39 5.24 15.63
CA ARG A 77 12.33 4.22 15.69
C ARG A 77 12.59 3.02 14.77
N LYS A 78 13.45 3.19 13.78
CA LYS A 78 13.74 2.17 12.78
C LYS A 78 14.32 0.92 13.42
N GLY A 79 13.62 -0.21 13.18
CA GLY A 79 14.05 -1.53 13.68
C GLY A 79 13.94 -1.72 15.20
N THR A 80 13.55 -0.67 15.95
CA THR A 80 13.41 -0.72 17.41
C THR A 80 11.94 -0.90 17.81
N ILE A 81 11.03 -0.19 17.16
CA ILE A 81 9.59 -0.23 17.47
C ILE A 81 8.85 -0.74 16.25
N TRP A 82 8.58 -2.05 16.21
CA TRP A 82 7.80 -2.67 15.13
C TRP A 82 6.30 -2.53 15.32
N GLU A 83 5.85 -2.31 16.54
CA GLU A 83 4.43 -2.25 16.90
C GLU A 83 3.67 -1.20 16.07
N ASP A 84 4.29 -0.05 15.81
CA ASP A 84 3.71 1.03 15.01
C ASP A 84 3.48 0.65 13.54
N TYR A 85 4.14 -0.40 13.07
CA TYR A 85 4.09 -0.86 11.68
C TYR A 85 3.34 -2.18 11.52
N VAL A 86 2.64 -2.62 12.57
CA VAL A 86 1.78 -3.80 12.54
C VAL A 86 0.34 -3.37 12.23
N TYR A 87 -0.19 -3.86 11.14
CA TYR A 87 -1.51 -3.54 10.62
C TYR A 87 -2.39 -4.80 10.54
N LYS A 88 -3.70 -4.61 10.42
CA LYS A 88 -4.60 -5.69 10.03
C LYS A 88 -4.35 -6.07 8.57
N ALA A 89 -4.24 -7.36 8.26
CA ALA A 89 -3.97 -7.85 6.91
C ALA A 89 -5.24 -7.98 6.04
N SER A 90 -6.34 -7.31 6.42
CA SER A 90 -7.61 -7.40 5.70
C SER A 90 -7.56 -6.61 4.39
N TYR A 91 -8.06 -7.23 3.31
CA TYR A 91 -8.17 -6.59 2.00
C TYR A 91 -9.32 -7.17 1.16
N LEU A 92 -9.68 -6.44 0.12
CA LEU A 92 -10.54 -6.88 -0.99
C LEU A 92 -9.92 -6.41 -2.30
N LYS A 93 -9.60 -7.33 -3.19
CA LYS A 93 -8.95 -7.06 -4.47
C LYS A 93 -9.71 -7.72 -5.63
N MET A 94 -9.86 -7.00 -6.72
CA MET A 94 -10.28 -7.59 -7.99
C MET A 94 -9.03 -8.15 -8.69
N ARG A 95 -8.98 -9.48 -8.86
CA ARG A 95 -7.85 -10.16 -9.53
C ARG A 95 -7.99 -10.14 -11.04
N GLU A 96 -9.21 -10.31 -11.53
CA GLU A 96 -9.45 -10.37 -12.96
C GLU A 96 -10.80 -9.77 -13.33
N LEU A 97 -10.79 -9.00 -14.41
CA LEU A 97 -11.97 -8.58 -15.13
C LEU A 97 -11.82 -9.01 -16.58
N SER A 98 -12.72 -9.86 -17.08
CA SER A 98 -12.78 -10.25 -18.48
C SER A 98 -14.16 -9.94 -19.03
N ILE A 99 -14.19 -9.23 -20.16
CA ILE A 99 -15.41 -8.89 -20.91
C ILE A 99 -15.19 -9.32 -22.34
N GLY A 100 -16.00 -10.25 -22.82
CA GLY A 100 -15.95 -10.77 -24.17
C GLY A 100 -17.19 -10.40 -24.98
N TYR A 101 -17.00 -10.21 -26.27
CA TYR A 101 -18.05 -9.97 -27.25
C TYR A 101 -17.87 -10.88 -28.46
N ASP A 102 -18.87 -11.68 -28.77
CA ASP A 102 -18.94 -12.48 -29.99
C ASP A 102 -19.60 -11.66 -31.09
N VAL A 103 -18.91 -11.49 -32.21
CA VAL A 103 -19.43 -10.75 -33.35
C VAL A 103 -20.54 -11.57 -34.02
N PRO A 104 -21.76 -11.01 -34.16
CA PRO A 104 -22.86 -11.73 -34.78
C PRO A 104 -22.55 -12.17 -36.22
N ARG A 105 -22.94 -13.39 -36.57
CA ARG A 105 -22.69 -13.97 -37.92
C ARG A 105 -23.23 -13.12 -39.05
N SER A 106 -24.32 -12.39 -38.83
CA SER A 106 -24.91 -11.48 -39.83
C SER A 106 -23.95 -10.35 -40.25
N PHE A 107 -23.13 -9.86 -39.35
CA PHE A 107 -22.10 -8.86 -39.68
C PHE A 107 -20.94 -9.49 -40.45
N LEU A 108 -20.50 -10.69 -40.09
CA LEU A 108 -19.40 -11.39 -40.77
C LEU A 108 -19.78 -11.78 -42.20
N GLN A 109 -21.01 -12.23 -42.41
CA GLN A 109 -21.53 -12.54 -43.73
C GLN A 109 -21.63 -11.32 -44.65
N LYS A 110 -22.08 -10.17 -44.10
CA LYS A 110 -22.11 -8.90 -44.87
C LYS A 110 -20.71 -8.42 -45.24
N ALA A 111 -19.70 -8.64 -44.39
CA ALA A 111 -18.33 -8.25 -44.67
C ALA A 111 -17.65 -9.11 -45.75
N ASN A 112 -18.21 -10.28 -46.09
CA ASN A 112 -17.75 -11.23 -47.10
C ASN A 112 -16.21 -11.51 -47.02
N CYS A 113 -15.65 -11.58 -45.80
CA CYS A 113 -14.22 -11.69 -45.55
C CYS A 113 -13.72 -13.12 -45.27
N GLY A 114 -14.57 -14.14 -45.48
CA GLY A 114 -14.23 -15.55 -45.25
C GLY A 114 -14.14 -15.95 -43.77
N ILE A 115 -14.39 -15.04 -42.84
CA ILE A 115 -14.39 -15.31 -41.39
C ILE A 115 -15.73 -15.93 -41.00
N LYS A 116 -15.67 -17.13 -40.42
CA LYS A 116 -16.85 -17.88 -39.95
C LYS A 116 -17.28 -17.47 -38.52
N LYS A 117 -16.28 -17.11 -37.69
CA LYS A 117 -16.51 -16.67 -36.30
C LYS A 117 -15.44 -15.65 -35.90
N ALA A 118 -15.84 -14.61 -35.19
CA ALA A 118 -14.96 -13.63 -34.59
C ALA A 118 -15.42 -13.31 -33.17
N SER A 119 -14.48 -13.22 -32.25
CA SER A 119 -14.73 -12.72 -30.90
C SER A 119 -13.61 -11.79 -30.45
N VAL A 120 -13.98 -10.79 -29.66
CA VAL A 120 -13.05 -9.85 -29.04
C VAL A 120 -13.27 -9.90 -27.54
N SER A 121 -12.22 -10.02 -26.78
CA SER A 121 -12.29 -9.92 -25.33
C SER A 121 -11.25 -8.95 -24.79
N PHE A 122 -11.68 -8.19 -23.78
CA PHE A 122 -10.84 -7.36 -22.96
C PHE A 122 -10.56 -8.10 -21.66
N VAL A 123 -9.29 -8.16 -21.25
CA VAL A 123 -8.85 -8.78 -19.99
C VAL A 123 -8.03 -7.77 -19.21
N ALA A 124 -8.39 -7.58 -17.95
CA ALA A 124 -7.62 -6.80 -17.01
C ALA A 124 -7.21 -7.69 -15.82
N GLN A 125 -5.92 -7.74 -15.52
CA GLN A 125 -5.40 -8.46 -14.34
C GLN A 125 -4.99 -7.46 -13.27
N ASN A 126 -5.31 -7.79 -12.01
CA ASN A 126 -5.10 -6.93 -10.85
C ASN A 126 -5.60 -5.48 -11.03
N PRO A 127 -6.77 -5.25 -11.66
CA PRO A 127 -7.17 -3.90 -12.04
C PRO A 127 -7.38 -2.99 -10.83
N TRP A 128 -7.81 -3.54 -9.69
CA TRP A 128 -8.20 -2.71 -8.57
C TRP A 128 -8.03 -3.41 -7.20
N LEU A 129 -7.27 -2.76 -6.32
CA LEU A 129 -7.31 -3.00 -4.87
C LEU A 129 -8.44 -2.13 -4.30
N ILE A 130 -9.58 -2.76 -4.01
CA ILE A 130 -10.82 -2.07 -3.62
C ILE A 130 -10.70 -1.58 -2.18
N TYR A 131 -10.16 -2.43 -1.32
CA TYR A 131 -9.95 -2.12 0.09
C TYR A 131 -8.63 -2.72 0.58
N SER A 132 -7.91 -1.97 1.41
CA SER A 132 -6.76 -2.45 2.18
C SER A 132 -6.77 -1.80 3.55
N ALA A 133 -6.58 -2.59 4.60
CA ALA A 133 -6.37 -2.09 5.96
C ALA A 133 -4.92 -1.65 6.20
N VAL A 134 -4.00 -2.01 5.30
CA VAL A 134 -2.59 -1.60 5.34
C VAL A 134 -2.39 -0.41 4.41
N PRO A 135 -1.83 0.71 4.86
CA PRO A 135 -1.51 1.83 3.98
C PRO A 135 -0.30 1.51 3.09
N ASN A 136 -0.26 2.14 1.92
CA ASN A 136 0.89 2.19 0.99
C ASN A 136 1.32 0.89 0.33
N ILE A 137 0.81 -0.27 0.73
CA ILE A 137 1.14 -1.58 0.16
C ILE A 137 -0.12 -2.36 -0.20
N ASP A 138 0.06 -3.38 -1.02
CA ASP A 138 -0.96 -4.38 -1.31
C ASP A 138 -0.71 -5.64 -0.47
N PRO A 139 -1.51 -5.91 0.57
CA PRO A 139 -1.28 -7.04 1.47
C PRO A 139 -1.50 -8.41 0.79
N SER A 140 -2.11 -8.44 -0.40
CA SER A 140 -2.32 -9.68 -1.16
C SER A 140 -1.06 -10.18 -1.88
N GLU A 141 -0.01 -9.35 -1.97
CA GLU A 141 1.23 -9.62 -2.70
C GLU A 141 2.39 -9.97 -1.78
N MET A 142 2.12 -10.52 -0.60
CA MET A 142 3.17 -10.95 0.31
C MET A 142 4.01 -12.05 -0.34
N GLY A 143 5.31 -11.75 -0.54
CA GLY A 143 6.24 -12.68 -1.17
C GLY A 143 6.45 -13.93 -0.32
N ALA A 144 6.53 -15.07 -0.99
CA ALA A 144 6.74 -16.39 -0.36
C ALA A 144 8.08 -16.54 0.42
N ALA A 145 8.98 -15.56 0.28
CA ALA A 145 10.30 -15.56 0.91
C ALA A 145 10.34 -14.87 2.28
N SER A 146 9.26 -14.18 2.66
CA SER A 146 9.18 -13.51 3.95
C SER A 146 8.53 -14.43 4.98
N TYR A 147 8.98 -14.37 6.22
CA TYR A 147 8.23 -14.92 7.34
C TYR A 147 6.78 -14.47 7.22
N ASN A 148 5.84 -15.37 7.29
CA ASN A 148 4.42 -15.29 6.88
C ASN A 148 3.62 -14.04 7.32
N TYR A 149 4.22 -13.07 7.99
CA TYR A 149 3.57 -11.87 8.51
C TYR A 149 4.40 -10.59 8.36
N VAL A 150 5.60 -10.66 7.78
CA VAL A 150 6.47 -9.48 7.54
C VAL A 150 6.52 -9.17 6.05
N GLU A 151 6.05 -7.99 5.69
CA GLU A 151 6.21 -7.46 4.33
C GLU A 151 7.62 -6.85 4.22
N GLY A 152 8.39 -7.31 3.23
CA GLY A 152 9.83 -7.03 3.08
C GLY A 152 10.19 -6.02 1.99
N GLY A 153 9.29 -5.14 1.57
CA GLY A 153 9.58 -4.14 0.53
C GLY A 153 9.58 -4.73 -0.88
N GLN A 154 8.71 -5.70 -1.15
CA GLN A 154 8.56 -6.30 -2.47
C GLN A 154 8.04 -5.30 -3.51
N ALA A 155 8.30 -5.59 -4.78
CA ALA A 155 7.77 -4.80 -5.89
C ALA A 155 6.23 -4.77 -5.84
N ALA A 156 5.66 -3.60 -6.13
CA ALA A 156 4.21 -3.44 -6.22
C ALA A 156 3.62 -4.34 -7.32
N SER A 157 2.41 -4.84 -7.09
CA SER A 157 1.71 -5.63 -8.09
C SER A 157 1.46 -4.84 -9.39
N VAL A 158 1.68 -5.49 -10.52
CA VAL A 158 1.47 -4.88 -11.84
C VAL A 158 0.03 -5.04 -12.26
N ARG A 159 -0.55 -3.96 -12.80
CA ARG A 159 -1.83 -3.98 -13.50
C ARG A 159 -1.58 -4.25 -14.97
N THR A 160 -2.22 -5.29 -15.51
CA THR A 160 -2.10 -5.63 -16.92
C THR A 160 -3.44 -5.51 -17.61
N PHE A 161 -3.44 -4.87 -18.78
CA PHE A 161 -4.62 -4.73 -19.64
C PHE A 161 -4.30 -5.31 -21.01
N GLY A 162 -5.17 -6.13 -21.54
CA GLY A 162 -4.98 -6.78 -22.82
C GLY A 162 -6.27 -6.94 -23.60
N PHE A 163 -6.13 -7.13 -24.91
CA PHE A 163 -7.21 -7.53 -25.81
C PHE A 163 -6.84 -8.84 -26.47
N THR A 164 -7.81 -9.72 -26.57
CA THR A 164 -7.69 -10.97 -27.33
C THR A 164 -8.70 -10.96 -28.44
N VAL A 165 -8.23 -11.22 -29.66
CA VAL A 165 -9.08 -11.35 -30.83
C VAL A 165 -8.93 -12.78 -31.34
N ASN A 166 -10.05 -13.52 -31.41
CA ASN A 166 -10.09 -14.86 -31.96
C ASN A 166 -10.87 -14.82 -33.27
N LEU A 167 -10.25 -15.33 -34.34
CA LEU A 167 -10.83 -15.44 -35.65
C LEU A 167 -10.83 -16.90 -36.10
N THR A 168 -11.96 -17.36 -36.67
CA THR A 168 -12.08 -18.69 -37.30
C THR A 168 -12.47 -18.50 -38.75
N PHE A 169 -11.73 -19.11 -39.63
CA PHE A 169 -11.90 -19.07 -41.10
C PHE A 169 -12.60 -20.31 -41.63
#